data_6818ba22ccf4703bc297444cea76ca7d
#
_entry.id   6818ba22ccf4703bc297444cea76ca7d
#
_cell.length_a   1.000
_cell.length_b   1.000
_cell.length_c   1.000
_cell.angle_alpha   90.00
_cell.angle_beta   90.00
_cell.angle_gamma   90.00
#
_symmetry.space_group_name_H-M   'P 1'
#
loop_
_entity.id
_entity.type
_entity.pdbx_description
1 polymer ?
#
loop_
_entity_poly.entity_id
_entity_poly.type
_entity_poly.pdbx_seq_one_letter_code
_entity_poly.pdbx_strand_id
1 'polypeptide(L)'
;AGSVESPSHSPAVAAEPSDSPALPEDIELGEVYDKSTVELPGNSVYLQDAVTTGSRLFLYGLDESQTPCFYIMDAGTRSIEPYAIDVPGSIAAVCQSRDDVQAVLAIDEAGQSVLHMFSDGAETGSVTLALPKNAASDVILGAALVGEHLIITGANELLLYGIDGTPEKSLGEYSRFAACILNNDGTVLICHGVPAALGAYETKTCFTLLDSGMNELGRYELQEEFSSFHKSAKPGHVLVRGGNTLYKLDYASGEKAALIDCFTSSMHTNTLISLDDDSYFGIESGRPVLWSLPDGSSVVLTLAAYNANYPLLCLIEEYNAQSTGYKISVIDYAEFDAQGVAAGMTRLQADIAAGFAPDMYDLANLPVEKYVKAGLLDELSPWFGEGEEVSLADFVPGAARAMAADGELYYITPSFSLLLMAAP
;
A
#
# COMPACT_ATOMS: atom_id res chain seq x y z
N ALA A 1 13.54 -48.46 -40.97
CA ALA A 1 13.27 -47.03 -41.07
C ALA A 1 11.78 -46.87 -40.88
N GLY A 2 11.36 -46.68 -39.66
CA GLY A 2 10.01 -46.33 -39.27
C GLY A 2 10.11 -45.00 -38.55
N SER A 3 9.56 -43.97 -39.16
CA SER A 3 9.40 -42.63 -38.56
C SER A 3 8.34 -42.72 -37.44
N VAL A 4 8.78 -42.47 -36.24
CA VAL A 4 7.87 -42.25 -35.09
C VAL A 4 7.37 -40.82 -35.23
N GLU A 5 6.07 -40.65 -35.55
CA GLU A 5 5.40 -39.37 -35.45
C GLU A 5 5.21 -39.02 -33.97
N SER A 6 5.76 -37.85 -33.58
CA SER A 6 5.51 -37.23 -32.28
C SER A 6 4.03 -36.85 -32.19
N PRO A 7 3.37 -37.09 -31.05
CA PRO A 7 2.00 -36.63 -30.87
C PRO A 7 1.99 -35.10 -30.82
N SER A 8 1.21 -34.49 -31.71
CA SER A 8 0.92 -33.07 -31.70
C SER A 8 0.13 -32.75 -30.44
N HIS A 9 0.74 -32.03 -29.50
CA HIS A 9 -0.01 -31.38 -28.43
C HIS A 9 -0.96 -30.34 -29.06
N SER A 10 -2.25 -30.62 -29.01
CA SER A 10 -3.24 -29.55 -29.15
C SER A 10 -3.02 -28.56 -28.00
N PRO A 11 -2.97 -27.23 -28.29
CA PRO A 11 -2.95 -26.27 -27.22
C PRO A 11 -4.22 -26.47 -26.38
N ALA A 12 -4.06 -26.51 -25.07
CA ALA A 12 -5.17 -26.47 -24.13
C ALA A 12 -6.10 -25.33 -24.56
N VAL A 13 -7.37 -25.65 -24.80
CA VAL A 13 -8.41 -24.67 -25.02
C VAL A 13 -8.38 -23.77 -23.78
N ALA A 14 -8.05 -22.50 -23.97
CA ALA A 14 -8.22 -21.53 -22.92
C ALA A 14 -9.67 -21.66 -22.44
N ALA A 15 -9.86 -22.03 -21.19
CA ALA A 15 -11.17 -22.00 -20.58
C ALA A 15 -11.69 -20.57 -20.76
N GLU A 16 -12.88 -20.42 -21.32
CA GLU A 16 -13.56 -19.14 -21.27
C GLU A 16 -13.59 -18.71 -19.80
N PRO A 17 -13.38 -17.41 -19.49
CA PRO A 17 -13.46 -16.95 -18.12
C PRO A 17 -14.79 -17.44 -17.57
N SER A 18 -14.74 -18.37 -16.64
CA SER A 18 -15.94 -18.83 -15.96
C SER A 18 -16.57 -17.60 -15.34
N ASP A 19 -17.89 -17.47 -15.43
CA ASP A 19 -18.64 -16.51 -14.60
C ASP A 19 -18.31 -16.88 -13.15
N SER A 20 -17.23 -16.28 -12.62
CA SER A 20 -16.87 -16.43 -11.21
C SER A 20 -18.07 -15.96 -10.40
N PRO A 21 -18.56 -16.74 -9.46
CA PRO A 21 -19.72 -16.33 -8.67
C PRO A 21 -19.39 -14.99 -8.02
N ALA A 22 -20.35 -14.06 -8.09
CA ALA A 22 -20.19 -12.73 -7.56
C ALA A 22 -19.76 -12.81 -6.09
N LEU A 23 -18.81 -11.96 -5.71
CA LEU A 23 -18.44 -11.79 -4.30
C LEU A 23 -19.68 -11.46 -3.45
N PRO A 24 -19.73 -11.89 -2.18
CA PRO A 24 -20.75 -11.42 -1.24
C PRO A 24 -20.84 -9.88 -1.26
N GLU A 25 -22.07 -9.33 -1.26
CA GLU A 25 -22.35 -7.91 -1.50
C GLU A 25 -21.60 -6.92 -0.58
N ASP A 26 -21.11 -7.38 0.57
CA ASP A 26 -20.39 -6.58 1.57
C ASP A 26 -18.88 -6.88 1.63
N ILE A 27 -18.37 -7.72 0.73
CA ILE A 27 -16.93 -7.91 0.52
C ILE A 27 -16.52 -7.05 -0.68
N GLU A 28 -15.94 -5.91 -0.40
CA GLU A 28 -15.39 -5.02 -1.42
C GLU A 28 -13.88 -5.29 -1.55
N LEU A 29 -13.48 -5.97 -2.60
CA LEU A 29 -12.08 -6.02 -3.00
C LEU A 29 -11.78 -4.79 -3.86
N GLY A 30 -10.66 -4.12 -3.56
CA GLY A 30 -10.10 -3.10 -4.45
C GLY A 30 -9.63 -3.72 -5.76
N GLU A 31 -9.42 -2.88 -6.76
CA GLU A 31 -8.82 -3.30 -8.02
C GLU A 31 -7.37 -3.75 -7.81
N VAL A 32 -6.90 -4.64 -8.66
CA VAL A 32 -5.53 -5.15 -8.62
C VAL A 32 -4.68 -4.40 -9.62
N TYR A 33 -3.60 -3.80 -9.16
CA TYR A 33 -2.68 -2.99 -9.95
C TYR A 33 -1.40 -3.76 -10.26
N ASP A 34 -0.87 -3.55 -11.44
CA ASP A 34 0.45 -4.04 -11.84
C ASP A 34 1.53 -3.11 -11.32
N LYS A 35 2.57 -3.71 -10.74
CA LYS A 35 3.72 -3.04 -10.18
C LYS A 35 4.88 -3.04 -11.17
N SER A 36 5.50 -1.90 -11.38
CA SER A 36 6.72 -1.76 -12.16
C SER A 36 7.75 -0.90 -11.42
N THR A 37 9.02 -1.25 -11.53
CA THR A 37 10.11 -0.41 -11.00
C THR A 37 10.54 0.61 -12.04
N VAL A 38 10.88 1.81 -11.57
CA VAL A 38 11.43 2.87 -12.41
C VAL A 38 12.93 2.97 -12.12
N GLU A 39 13.74 3.04 -13.16
CA GLU A 39 15.18 3.25 -12.99
C GLU A 39 15.48 4.74 -12.78
N LEU A 40 16.28 5.03 -11.76
CA LEU A 40 16.84 6.36 -11.56
C LEU A 40 18.03 6.56 -12.47
N PRO A 41 18.17 7.72 -13.12
CA PRO A 41 19.35 8.04 -13.90
C PRO A 41 20.57 8.20 -12.98
N GLY A 42 21.68 7.53 -13.29
CA GLY A 42 22.94 7.66 -12.58
C GLY A 42 23.27 6.49 -11.65
N ASN A 43 23.96 6.79 -10.55
CA ASN A 43 24.43 5.80 -9.59
C ASN A 43 23.30 5.26 -8.70
N SER A 44 23.59 4.18 -7.97
CA SER A 44 22.68 3.61 -6.96
C SER A 44 22.31 4.66 -5.92
N VAL A 45 21.07 5.13 -5.96
CA VAL A 45 20.49 6.06 -4.99
C VAL A 45 19.37 5.36 -4.25
N TYR A 46 19.34 5.56 -2.95
CA TYR A 46 18.28 5.09 -2.08
C TYR A 46 17.33 6.26 -1.80
N LEU A 47 16.17 6.26 -2.43
CA LEU A 47 15.16 7.31 -2.21
C LEU A 47 14.64 7.26 -0.78
N GLN A 48 14.52 8.43 -0.18
CA GLN A 48 14.02 8.65 1.17
C GLN A 48 12.59 9.19 1.15
N ASP A 49 12.31 10.11 0.22
CA ASP A 49 11.04 10.82 0.18
C ASP A 49 10.70 11.32 -1.22
N ALA A 50 9.41 11.58 -1.43
CA ALA A 50 8.87 12.17 -2.64
C ALA A 50 7.65 13.04 -2.33
N VAL A 51 7.58 14.21 -2.93
CA VAL A 51 6.47 15.14 -2.75
C VAL A 51 6.01 15.73 -4.09
N THR A 52 4.77 16.23 -4.11
CA THR A 52 4.25 16.96 -5.28
C THR A 52 4.71 18.40 -5.30
N THR A 53 5.14 18.89 -6.46
CA THR A 53 5.45 20.30 -6.71
C THR A 53 4.80 20.68 -8.03
N GLY A 54 3.67 21.39 -7.97
CA GLY A 54 2.85 21.65 -9.16
C GLY A 54 2.40 20.35 -9.85
N SER A 55 2.78 20.17 -11.11
CA SER A 55 2.49 18.98 -11.93
C SER A 55 3.61 17.93 -11.89
N ARG A 56 4.65 18.17 -11.11
CA ARG A 56 5.83 17.31 -11.02
C ARG A 56 5.98 16.71 -9.62
N LEU A 57 6.81 15.69 -9.51
CA LEU A 57 7.25 15.13 -8.24
C LEU A 57 8.69 15.55 -7.99
N PHE A 58 8.97 15.99 -6.79
CA PHE A 58 10.31 16.26 -6.29
C PHE A 58 10.75 15.12 -5.40
N LEU A 59 11.82 14.44 -5.79
CA LEU A 59 12.32 13.24 -5.15
C LEU A 59 13.63 13.54 -4.45
N TYR A 60 13.81 12.97 -3.28
CA TYR A 60 15.01 13.05 -2.48
C TYR A 60 15.53 11.66 -2.13
N GLY A 61 16.83 11.48 -2.21
CA GLY A 61 17.51 10.26 -1.81
C GLY A 61 18.95 10.48 -1.43
N LEU A 62 19.60 9.40 -1.04
CA LEU A 62 21.03 9.36 -0.66
C LEU A 62 21.76 8.39 -1.55
N ASP A 63 22.95 8.77 -2.03
CA ASP A 63 23.83 7.86 -2.72
C ASP A 63 24.58 6.93 -1.74
N GLU A 64 25.46 6.06 -2.26
CA GLU A 64 26.25 5.13 -1.46
C GLU A 64 27.19 5.84 -0.47
N SER A 65 27.55 7.10 -0.75
CA SER A 65 28.36 7.97 0.11
C SER A 65 27.54 8.77 1.12
N GLN A 66 26.22 8.55 1.17
CA GLN A 66 25.27 9.33 1.97
C GLN A 66 25.17 10.80 1.54
N THR A 67 25.47 11.09 0.27
CA THR A 67 25.33 12.42 -0.30
C THR A 67 23.88 12.63 -0.77
N PRO A 68 23.24 13.77 -0.45
CA PRO A 68 21.92 14.10 -0.95
C PRO A 68 21.86 14.13 -2.48
N CYS A 69 20.87 13.46 -3.04
CA CYS A 69 20.57 13.44 -4.46
C CYS A 69 19.11 13.83 -4.67
N PHE A 70 18.86 14.69 -5.64
CA PHE A 70 17.52 15.17 -5.95
C PHE A 70 17.16 14.87 -7.40
N TYR A 71 15.88 14.63 -7.63
CA TYR A 71 15.34 14.36 -8.95
C TYR A 71 14.00 15.04 -9.13
N ILE A 72 13.66 15.32 -10.37
CA ILE A 72 12.31 15.74 -10.78
C ILE A 72 11.72 14.64 -11.64
N MET A 73 10.51 14.24 -11.34
CA MET A 73 9.71 13.36 -12.17
C MET A 73 8.54 14.14 -12.77
N ASP A 74 8.40 14.11 -14.07
CA ASP A 74 7.20 14.58 -14.75
C ASP A 74 6.08 13.53 -14.60
N ALA A 75 4.95 13.91 -14.02
CA ALA A 75 3.86 12.98 -13.73
C ALA A 75 3.19 12.44 -15.01
N GLY A 76 3.15 13.23 -16.10
CA GLY A 76 2.52 12.82 -17.36
C GLY A 76 3.38 11.89 -18.19
N THR A 77 4.67 12.22 -18.38
CA THR A 77 5.61 11.40 -19.17
C THR A 77 6.27 10.29 -18.35
N ARG A 78 6.20 10.38 -17.00
CA ARG A 78 6.86 9.48 -16.06
C ARG A 78 8.39 9.46 -16.19
N SER A 79 8.97 10.46 -16.86
CA SER A 79 10.41 10.61 -16.97
C SER A 79 10.99 11.18 -15.67
N ILE A 80 12.13 10.62 -15.23
CA ILE A 80 12.87 11.10 -14.07
C ILE A 80 14.19 11.68 -14.54
N GLU A 81 14.49 12.91 -14.10
CA GLU A 81 15.73 13.59 -14.41
C GLU A 81 16.46 14.03 -13.13
N PRO A 82 17.79 14.01 -13.10
CA PRO A 82 18.55 14.56 -11.98
C PRO A 82 18.27 16.05 -11.83
N TYR A 83 18.10 16.50 -10.59
CA TYR A 83 17.90 17.90 -10.26
C TYR A 83 19.09 18.41 -9.48
N ALA A 84 19.97 19.14 -10.17
CA ALA A 84 21.26 19.56 -9.60
C ALA A 84 21.08 20.79 -8.70
N ILE A 85 20.87 20.56 -7.42
CA ILE A 85 20.87 21.57 -6.37
C ILE A 85 21.86 21.20 -5.27
N ASP A 86 22.41 22.20 -4.61
CA ASP A 86 23.27 22.03 -3.42
C ASP A 86 22.54 22.58 -2.21
N VAL A 87 22.32 21.73 -1.21
CA VAL A 87 21.64 22.08 0.03
C VAL A 87 22.59 21.84 1.18
N PRO A 88 23.08 22.90 1.84
CA PRO A 88 23.96 22.75 2.99
C PRO A 88 23.28 22.09 4.19
N GLY A 89 23.96 21.16 4.85
CA GLY A 89 23.47 20.51 6.07
C GLY A 89 22.78 19.17 5.83
N SER A 90 22.06 18.72 6.85
CA SER A 90 21.31 17.45 6.81
C SER A 90 19.87 17.72 6.40
N ILE A 91 19.38 16.99 5.41
CA ILE A 91 18.00 17.16 4.93
C ILE A 91 17.04 16.61 5.99
N ALA A 92 16.11 17.46 6.44
CA ALA A 92 15.06 17.10 7.38
C ALA A 92 13.76 16.73 6.66
N ALA A 93 13.41 17.45 5.59
CA ALA A 93 12.24 17.13 4.77
C ALA A 93 12.34 17.81 3.38
N VAL A 94 11.72 17.21 2.38
CA VAL A 94 11.33 17.89 1.15
C VAL A 94 9.90 18.40 1.28
N CYS A 95 9.60 19.56 0.69
CA CYS A 95 8.34 20.24 0.92
C CYS A 95 7.38 20.06 -0.26
N GLN A 96 6.15 19.68 0.02
CA GLN A 96 5.07 19.80 -0.95
C GLN A 96 4.88 21.27 -1.34
N SER A 97 4.61 21.56 -2.61
CA SER A 97 4.25 22.90 -3.07
C SER A 97 3.22 22.84 -4.17
N ARG A 98 2.44 23.91 -4.33
CA ARG A 98 1.47 24.01 -5.43
C ARG A 98 2.13 24.52 -6.70
N ASP A 99 3.05 25.43 -6.55
CA ASP A 99 3.79 26.05 -7.62
C ASP A 99 5.04 25.20 -7.94
N ASP A 100 5.65 25.40 -9.10
CA ASP A 100 6.87 24.67 -9.50
C ASP A 100 8.10 25.11 -8.67
N VAL A 101 7.91 25.36 -7.37
CA VAL A 101 8.97 25.68 -6.41
C VAL A 101 9.35 24.39 -5.68
N GLN A 102 10.60 24.00 -5.79
CA GLN A 102 11.16 22.93 -4.97
C GLN A 102 11.70 23.55 -3.68
N ALA A 103 11.31 22.98 -2.56
CA ALA A 103 11.78 23.48 -1.28
C ALA A 103 12.27 22.33 -0.40
N VAL A 104 13.34 22.61 0.32
CA VAL A 104 14.03 21.66 1.20
C VAL A 104 14.24 22.29 2.56
N LEU A 105 13.78 21.61 3.59
CA LEU A 105 14.08 21.94 4.95
C LEU A 105 15.34 21.16 5.38
N ALA A 106 16.39 21.89 5.73
CA ALA A 106 17.66 21.33 6.16
C ALA A 106 18.04 21.80 7.56
N ILE A 107 18.89 21.04 8.24
CA ILE A 107 19.52 21.41 9.51
C ILE A 107 20.99 21.70 9.22
N ASP A 108 21.40 22.94 9.45
CA ASP A 108 22.76 23.38 9.21
C ASP A 108 23.76 22.84 10.26
N GLU A 109 25.06 23.13 10.09
CA GLU A 109 26.12 22.70 11.01
C GLU A 109 25.99 23.31 12.42
N ALA A 110 25.25 24.43 12.56
CA ALA A 110 24.95 25.05 13.83
C ALA A 110 23.70 24.46 14.51
N GLY A 111 23.00 23.50 13.84
CA GLY A 111 21.79 22.91 14.34
C GLY A 111 20.55 23.78 14.12
N GLN A 112 20.62 24.75 13.22
CA GLN A 112 19.51 25.62 12.86
C GLN A 112 18.74 25.02 11.69
N SER A 113 17.43 25.11 11.73
CA SER A 113 16.59 24.69 10.60
C SER A 113 16.52 25.80 9.56
N VAL A 114 16.87 25.48 8.33
CA VAL A 114 16.88 26.40 7.19
C VAL A 114 16.00 25.86 6.09
N LEU A 115 15.06 26.67 5.64
CA LEU A 115 14.27 26.39 4.44
C LEU A 115 15.01 26.95 3.23
N HIS A 116 15.37 26.09 2.29
CA HIS A 116 15.94 26.47 0.99
C HIS A 116 14.88 26.32 -0.10
N MET A 117 14.76 27.31 -0.96
CA MET A 117 13.78 27.33 -2.06
C MET A 117 14.51 27.45 -3.39
N PHE A 118 14.06 26.65 -4.36
CA PHE A 118 14.66 26.55 -5.69
C PHE A 118 13.60 26.70 -6.79
N SER A 119 14.01 27.24 -7.91
CA SER A 119 13.25 27.23 -9.15
C SER A 119 14.22 26.95 -10.29
N ASP A 120 13.88 25.96 -11.14
CA ASP A 120 14.72 25.52 -12.27
C ASP A 120 16.19 25.26 -11.92
N GLY A 121 16.43 24.67 -10.72
CA GLY A 121 17.75 24.32 -10.23
C GLY A 121 18.54 25.49 -9.61
N ALA A 122 18.01 26.69 -9.59
CA ALA A 122 18.63 27.83 -8.94
C ALA A 122 17.99 28.15 -7.60
N GLU A 123 18.80 28.38 -6.56
CA GLU A 123 18.29 28.85 -5.27
C GLU A 123 17.70 30.25 -5.41
N THR A 124 16.44 30.39 -5.05
CA THR A 124 15.71 31.66 -5.10
C THR A 124 15.65 32.35 -3.75
N GLY A 125 15.93 31.63 -2.68
CA GLY A 125 16.00 32.15 -1.33
C GLY A 125 16.23 31.10 -0.28
N SER A 126 16.70 31.53 0.89
CA SER A 126 16.79 30.68 2.08
C SER A 126 16.37 31.46 3.32
N VAL A 127 15.76 30.77 4.27
CA VAL A 127 15.19 31.35 5.47
C VAL A 127 15.47 30.47 6.67
N THR A 128 16.03 31.05 7.75
CA THR A 128 16.24 30.36 9.01
C THR A 128 14.95 30.35 9.82
N LEU A 129 14.56 29.17 10.30
CA LEU A 129 13.35 28.96 11.10
C LEU A 129 13.69 28.87 12.58
N ALA A 130 12.96 29.58 13.41
CA ALA A 130 13.06 29.48 14.86
C ALA A 130 12.18 28.31 15.36
N LEU A 131 12.58 27.05 15.11
CA LEU A 131 11.86 25.89 15.62
C LEU A 131 11.95 25.83 17.16
N PRO A 132 10.86 25.41 17.86
CA PRO A 132 10.91 25.12 19.27
C PRO A 132 12.00 24.08 19.56
N LYS A 133 12.71 24.22 20.70
CA LYS A 133 13.80 23.30 21.07
C LYS A 133 13.35 21.83 21.16
N ASN A 134 12.08 21.59 21.40
CA ASN A 134 11.48 20.26 21.42
C ASN A 134 11.22 19.72 20.02
N ALA A 135 10.92 20.60 19.05
CA ALA A 135 10.70 20.19 17.66
C ALA A 135 12.01 19.88 16.90
N ALA A 136 13.15 20.43 17.33
CA ALA A 136 14.46 20.11 16.75
C ALA A 136 14.95 18.68 17.11
N SER A 137 14.39 18.07 18.16
CA SER A 137 14.62 16.67 18.56
C SER A 137 13.51 15.73 18.10
N ASP A 138 12.34 16.26 17.71
CA ASP A 138 11.23 15.50 17.19
C ASP A 138 11.40 15.29 15.68
N VAL A 139 11.15 14.09 15.23
CA VAL A 139 11.24 13.73 13.83
C VAL A 139 10.28 14.61 13.04
N ILE A 140 10.81 15.44 12.12
CA ILE A 140 10.00 16.13 11.12
C ILE A 140 9.50 15.07 10.13
N LEU A 141 8.19 14.90 10.04
CA LEU A 141 7.55 13.88 9.19
C LEU A 141 7.21 14.42 7.79
N GLY A 142 7.20 15.73 7.61
CA GLY A 142 6.94 16.37 6.34
C GLY A 142 6.80 17.87 6.44
N ALA A 143 6.74 18.52 5.27
CA ALA A 143 6.53 19.96 5.19
C ALA A 143 5.73 20.32 3.92
N ALA A 144 5.01 21.45 3.94
CA ALA A 144 4.27 21.96 2.80
C ALA A 144 4.36 23.49 2.71
N LEU A 145 4.61 23.99 1.50
CA LEU A 145 4.54 25.42 1.18
C LEU A 145 3.17 25.77 0.60
N VAL A 146 2.49 26.71 1.21
CA VAL A 146 1.12 27.10 0.84
C VAL A 146 1.05 28.64 0.78
N GLY A 147 1.22 29.20 -0.41
CA GLY A 147 1.30 30.64 -0.56
C GLY A 147 2.48 31.23 0.22
N GLU A 148 2.17 32.09 1.19
CA GLU A 148 3.19 32.73 2.07
C GLU A 148 3.41 31.95 3.36
N HIS A 149 2.93 30.71 3.47
CA HIS A 149 3.00 29.90 4.69
C HIS A 149 3.80 28.62 4.48
N LEU A 150 4.52 28.22 5.52
CA LEU A 150 5.17 26.93 5.65
C LEU A 150 4.52 26.14 6.78
N ILE A 151 3.98 24.97 6.46
CA ILE A 151 3.48 24.01 7.44
C ILE A 151 4.54 22.95 7.68
N ILE A 152 4.90 22.71 8.92
CA ILE A 152 5.82 21.63 9.31
C ILE A 152 5.04 20.61 10.14
N THR A 153 5.07 19.38 9.70
CA THR A 153 4.47 18.24 10.40
C THR A 153 5.52 17.59 11.30
N GLY A 154 5.37 17.73 12.59
CA GLY A 154 6.14 16.99 13.59
C GLY A 154 5.42 15.73 14.05
N ALA A 155 6.04 14.96 14.94
CA ALA A 155 5.47 13.70 15.44
C ALA A 155 4.15 13.91 16.22
N ASN A 156 3.99 15.04 16.90
CA ASN A 156 2.85 15.31 17.75
C ASN A 156 2.21 16.69 17.53
N GLU A 157 2.74 17.50 16.64
CA GLU A 157 2.24 18.84 16.40
C GLU A 157 2.39 19.29 14.95
N LEU A 158 1.58 20.24 14.54
CA LEU A 158 1.67 20.96 13.28
C LEU A 158 2.02 22.43 13.58
N LEU A 159 3.14 22.87 13.02
CA LEU A 159 3.65 24.23 13.19
C LEU A 159 3.43 25.04 11.91
N LEU A 160 2.98 26.27 12.07
CA LEU A 160 2.80 27.23 11.00
C LEU A 160 3.81 28.35 11.10
N TYR A 161 4.50 28.60 10.01
CA TYR A 161 5.45 29.69 9.83
C TYR A 161 5.07 30.53 8.61
N GLY A 162 5.38 31.81 8.68
CA GLY A 162 5.48 32.62 7.48
C GLY A 162 6.67 32.16 6.62
N ILE A 163 6.61 32.39 5.32
CA ILE A 163 7.72 32.08 4.39
C ILE A 163 8.99 32.89 4.75
N ASP A 164 8.86 33.96 5.54
CA ASP A 164 9.96 34.76 6.09
C ASP A 164 10.59 34.14 7.35
N GLY A 165 10.12 32.96 7.77
CA GLY A 165 10.60 32.24 8.93
C GLY A 165 9.99 32.67 10.27
N THR A 166 9.05 33.61 10.28
CA THR A 166 8.37 34.01 11.51
C THR A 166 7.38 32.96 11.97
N PRO A 167 7.44 32.51 13.25
CA PRO A 167 6.44 31.57 13.75
C PRO A 167 5.08 32.26 13.86
N GLU A 168 4.03 31.64 13.32
CA GLU A 168 2.69 32.19 13.37
C GLU A 168 1.86 31.55 14.48
N LYS A 169 1.64 30.23 14.40
CA LYS A 169 0.87 29.50 15.41
C LYS A 169 1.13 27.99 15.34
N SER A 170 0.81 27.26 16.40
CA SER A 170 0.58 25.83 16.35
C SER A 170 -0.83 25.57 15.81
N LEU A 171 -0.96 24.66 14.84
CA LEU A 171 -2.27 24.25 14.31
C LEU A 171 -2.92 23.15 15.17
N GLY A 172 -2.23 22.64 16.18
CA GLY A 172 -2.75 21.72 17.18
C GLY A 172 -1.76 20.64 17.58
N GLU A 173 -2.08 19.96 18.68
CA GLU A 173 -1.42 18.74 19.14
C GLU A 173 -2.24 17.53 18.69
N TYR A 174 -1.58 16.50 18.19
CA TYR A 174 -2.20 15.30 17.63
C TYR A 174 -1.71 14.06 18.37
N SER A 175 -2.60 13.13 18.60
CA SER A 175 -2.25 11.91 19.36
C SER A 175 -1.59 10.83 18.51
N ARG A 176 -1.77 10.85 17.19
CA ARG A 176 -1.20 9.89 16.22
C ARG A 176 -1.31 10.40 14.79
N PHE A 177 -0.31 10.12 13.97
CA PHE A 177 -0.27 10.28 12.51
C PHE A 177 -0.92 11.58 12.01
N ALA A 178 -0.14 12.65 11.94
CA ALA A 178 -0.57 13.83 11.21
C ALA A 178 -0.08 13.72 9.76
N ALA A 179 -0.99 13.89 8.81
CA ALA A 179 -0.66 14.11 7.42
C ALA A 179 -1.14 15.48 7.01
N CYS A 180 -0.31 16.20 6.28
CA CYS A 180 -0.64 17.48 5.68
C CYS A 180 -0.68 17.29 4.17
N ILE A 181 -1.84 17.47 3.55
CA ILE A 181 -2.07 17.23 2.14
C ILE A 181 -2.42 18.55 1.47
N LEU A 182 -1.57 18.99 0.55
CA LEU A 182 -1.82 20.15 -0.28
C LEU A 182 -2.66 19.76 -1.51
N ASN A 183 -3.90 20.23 -1.56
CA ASN A 183 -4.80 19.98 -2.66
C ASN A 183 -4.48 20.85 -3.89
N ASN A 184 -4.96 20.42 -5.06
CA ASN A 184 -4.72 21.12 -6.31
C ASN A 184 -5.39 22.51 -6.37
N ASP A 185 -6.45 22.74 -5.59
CA ASP A 185 -7.14 24.03 -5.47
C ASP A 185 -6.46 25.01 -4.50
N GLY A 186 -5.39 24.58 -3.84
CA GLY A 186 -4.64 25.35 -2.84
C GLY A 186 -5.19 25.28 -1.43
N THR A 187 -6.22 24.45 -1.19
CA THR A 187 -6.64 24.12 0.17
C THR A 187 -5.68 23.10 0.80
N VAL A 188 -5.66 23.05 2.11
CA VAL A 188 -4.84 22.11 2.88
C VAL A 188 -5.74 21.22 3.71
N LEU A 189 -5.60 19.92 3.54
CA LEU A 189 -6.28 18.92 4.36
C LEU A 189 -5.31 18.40 5.42
N ILE A 190 -5.64 18.59 6.69
CA ILE A 190 -4.92 18.03 7.83
C ILE A 190 -5.66 16.79 8.28
N CYS A 191 -5.00 15.64 8.24
CA CYS A 191 -5.52 14.35 8.66
C CYS A 191 -4.82 13.90 9.93
N HIS A 192 -5.58 13.60 10.99
CA HIS A 192 -5.00 13.16 12.26
C HIS A 192 -5.94 12.28 13.07
N GLY A 193 -5.36 11.43 13.93
CA GLY A 193 -6.12 10.67 14.91
C GLY A 193 -6.36 11.48 16.19
N VAL A 194 -7.53 11.35 16.78
CA VAL A 194 -7.84 11.85 18.12
C VAL A 194 -8.42 10.72 18.97
N PRO A 195 -8.13 10.65 20.30
CA PRO A 195 -8.76 9.68 21.16
C PRO A 195 -10.29 9.86 21.13
N ALA A 196 -11.03 8.78 20.99
CA ALA A 196 -12.50 8.83 20.99
C ALA A 196 -13.07 9.35 22.31
N ALA A 197 -12.42 9.05 23.44
CA ALA A 197 -12.68 9.61 24.75
C ALA A 197 -11.40 9.59 25.60
N LEU A 198 -11.38 10.39 26.66
CA LEU A 198 -10.24 10.41 27.58
C LEU A 198 -9.99 9.01 28.18
N GLY A 199 -8.87 8.37 27.83
CA GLY A 199 -8.52 7.01 28.27
C GLY A 199 -9.09 5.88 27.40
N ALA A 200 -9.75 6.18 26.28
CA ALA A 200 -10.16 5.16 25.32
C ALA A 200 -8.97 4.69 24.46
N TYR A 201 -8.99 3.41 24.11
CA TYR A 201 -8.06 2.84 23.14
C TYR A 201 -8.51 3.09 21.69
N GLU A 202 -9.79 3.47 21.52
CA GLU A 202 -10.36 3.78 20.21
C GLU A 202 -9.92 5.18 19.77
N THR A 203 -9.45 5.29 18.54
CA THR A 203 -9.11 6.54 17.87
C THR A 203 -10.16 6.88 16.83
N LYS A 204 -10.43 8.17 16.70
CA LYS A 204 -11.22 8.73 15.60
C LYS A 204 -10.27 9.35 14.59
N THR A 205 -10.63 9.31 13.32
CA THR A 205 -9.96 10.12 12.32
C THR A 205 -10.64 11.48 12.19
N CYS A 206 -9.84 12.53 12.26
CA CYS A 206 -10.29 13.90 12.10
C CYS A 206 -9.63 14.53 10.86
N PHE A 207 -10.45 15.23 10.08
CA PHE A 207 -10.02 15.99 8.91
C PHE A 207 -10.32 17.46 9.15
N THR A 208 -9.30 18.32 9.04
CA THR A 208 -9.47 19.78 9.10
C THR A 208 -9.06 20.37 7.75
N LEU A 209 -9.99 21.02 7.08
CA LEU A 209 -9.75 21.68 5.79
C LEU A 209 -9.48 23.16 6.05
N LEU A 210 -8.34 23.64 5.50
CA LEU A 210 -7.93 25.04 5.58
C LEU A 210 -7.89 25.66 4.19
N ASP A 211 -8.14 26.98 4.09
CA ASP A 211 -7.84 27.74 2.89
C ASP A 211 -6.35 28.11 2.78
N SER A 212 -5.95 28.75 1.69
CA SER A 212 -4.56 29.20 1.48
C SER A 212 -4.10 30.28 2.48
N GLY A 213 -5.00 30.94 3.19
CA GLY A 213 -4.74 31.85 4.28
C GLY A 213 -4.78 31.21 5.65
N MET A 214 -4.79 29.86 5.70
CA MET A 214 -4.82 29.06 6.94
C MET A 214 -6.07 29.28 7.82
N ASN A 215 -7.20 29.67 7.22
CA ASN A 215 -8.48 29.73 7.91
C ASN A 215 -9.20 28.39 7.75
N GLU A 216 -9.84 27.93 8.84
CA GLU A 216 -10.63 26.69 8.82
C GLU A 216 -11.87 26.86 7.96
N LEU A 217 -12.00 26.04 6.93
CA LEU A 217 -13.16 25.93 6.04
C LEU A 217 -14.15 24.87 6.54
N GLY A 218 -13.65 23.84 7.20
CA GLY A 218 -14.46 22.75 7.72
C GLY A 218 -13.67 21.76 8.56
N ARG A 219 -14.41 21.03 9.41
CA ARG A 219 -13.87 19.95 10.23
C ARG A 219 -14.80 18.76 10.20
N TYR A 220 -14.24 17.57 9.99
CA TYR A 220 -14.99 16.33 9.81
C TYR A 220 -14.39 15.25 10.72
N GLU A 221 -15.22 14.41 11.31
CA GLU A 221 -14.80 13.32 12.20
C GLU A 221 -15.43 12.01 11.75
N LEU A 222 -14.61 10.96 11.65
CA LEU A 222 -15.04 9.60 11.38
C LEU A 222 -14.70 8.69 12.56
N GLN A 223 -15.61 7.75 12.87
CA GLN A 223 -15.39 6.74 13.93
C GLN A 223 -14.54 5.55 13.44
N GLU A 224 -13.64 5.79 12.53
CA GLU A 224 -12.79 4.78 11.90
C GLU A 224 -11.34 5.25 11.94
N GLU A 225 -10.41 4.31 12.08
CA GLU A 225 -8.97 4.56 12.08
C GLU A 225 -8.35 4.10 10.77
N PHE A 226 -7.51 4.94 10.20
CA PHE A 226 -6.73 4.64 8.99
C PHE A 226 -5.23 4.68 9.29
N SER A 227 -4.48 3.81 8.63
CA SER A 227 -3.03 3.69 8.85
C SER A 227 -2.20 4.71 8.08
N SER A 228 -2.72 5.25 6.97
CA SER A 228 -2.06 6.29 6.18
C SER A 228 -3.06 7.14 5.40
N PHE A 229 -2.61 8.34 5.01
CA PHE A 229 -3.39 9.32 4.27
C PHE A 229 -2.56 9.84 3.11
N HIS A 230 -3.16 9.87 1.90
CA HIS A 230 -2.47 10.30 0.70
C HIS A 230 -3.38 11.20 -0.15
N LYS A 231 -2.76 12.06 -0.95
CA LYS A 231 -3.47 12.97 -1.85
C LYS A 231 -4.28 12.20 -2.88
N SER A 232 -5.55 12.56 -3.03
CA SER A 232 -6.40 12.10 -4.13
C SER A 232 -6.32 13.07 -5.31
N ALA A 233 -6.38 12.57 -6.54
CA ALA A 233 -6.57 13.40 -7.73
C ALA A 233 -7.95 14.09 -7.72
N LYS A 234 -8.97 13.43 -7.12
CA LYS A 234 -10.35 13.93 -7.06
C LYS A 234 -10.52 14.94 -5.92
N PRO A 235 -10.99 16.18 -6.20
CA PRO A 235 -11.30 17.16 -5.15
C PRO A 235 -12.32 16.64 -4.14
N GLY A 236 -12.20 17.05 -2.87
CA GLY A 236 -13.10 16.61 -1.79
C GLY A 236 -12.85 15.19 -1.28
N HIS A 237 -11.86 14.51 -1.82
CA HIS A 237 -11.51 13.14 -1.45
C HIS A 237 -10.07 13.05 -0.95
N VAL A 238 -9.82 12.03 -0.16
CA VAL A 238 -8.50 11.63 0.31
C VAL A 238 -8.35 10.12 0.10
N LEU A 239 -7.13 9.66 -0.18
CA LEU A 239 -6.82 8.25 -0.19
C LEU A 239 -6.43 7.83 1.22
N VAL A 240 -7.08 6.80 1.74
CA VAL A 240 -6.83 6.30 3.10
C VAL A 240 -6.60 4.80 3.06
N ARG A 241 -5.66 4.32 3.86
CA ARG A 241 -5.40 2.89 3.98
C ARG A 241 -6.03 2.32 5.23
N GLY A 242 -6.89 1.32 5.04
CA GLY A 242 -7.48 0.51 6.09
C GLY A 242 -7.16 -0.96 5.85
N GLY A 243 -6.35 -1.59 6.72
CA GLY A 243 -5.88 -2.96 6.50
C GLY A 243 -5.11 -3.11 5.18
N ASN A 244 -5.54 -4.04 4.35
CA ASN A 244 -4.94 -4.34 3.04
C ASN A 244 -5.56 -3.55 1.88
N THR A 245 -6.51 -2.67 2.15
CA THR A 245 -7.23 -1.93 1.10
C THR A 245 -6.92 -0.44 1.17
N LEU A 246 -6.63 0.17 0.03
CA LEU A 246 -6.62 1.61 -0.17
C LEU A 246 -8.03 2.04 -0.58
N TYR A 247 -8.60 2.97 0.15
CA TYR A 247 -9.93 3.52 -0.12
C TYR A 247 -9.83 4.95 -0.66
N LYS A 248 -10.73 5.30 -1.54
CA LYS A 248 -11.04 6.69 -1.87
C LYS A 248 -12.19 7.15 -0.97
N LEU A 249 -11.89 8.07 -0.07
CA LEU A 249 -12.79 8.57 0.95
C LEU A 249 -13.22 10.00 0.65
N ASP A 250 -14.53 10.25 0.58
CA ASP A 250 -15.09 11.58 0.70
C ASP A 250 -15.08 11.98 2.18
N TYR A 251 -14.20 12.90 2.58
CA TYR A 251 -14.02 13.24 3.98
C TYR A 251 -15.17 14.07 4.57
N ALA A 252 -16.05 14.64 3.73
CA ALA A 252 -17.21 15.40 4.19
C ALA A 252 -18.42 14.51 4.48
N SER A 253 -18.69 13.52 3.64
CA SER A 253 -19.80 12.57 3.83
C SER A 253 -19.40 11.34 4.64
N GLY A 254 -18.12 10.97 4.63
CA GLY A 254 -17.62 9.71 5.16
C GLY A 254 -17.83 8.51 4.22
N GLU A 255 -18.38 8.74 3.02
CA GLU A 255 -18.51 7.68 2.02
C GLU A 255 -17.13 7.27 1.50
N LYS A 256 -16.87 5.96 1.51
CA LYS A 256 -15.63 5.40 0.99
C LYS A 256 -15.93 4.32 -0.05
N ALA A 257 -15.05 4.19 -1.02
CA ALA A 257 -15.06 3.12 -1.99
C ALA A 257 -13.69 2.44 -2.00
N ALA A 258 -13.67 1.11 -2.01
CA ALA A 258 -12.43 0.35 -2.19
C ALA A 258 -11.82 0.71 -3.55
N LEU A 259 -10.54 1.01 -3.57
CA LEU A 259 -9.82 1.45 -4.76
C LEU A 259 -8.77 0.43 -5.17
N ILE A 260 -7.89 0.03 -4.25
CA ILE A 260 -6.79 -0.89 -4.55
C ILE A 260 -6.74 -1.98 -3.47
N ASP A 261 -6.68 -3.22 -3.91
CA ASP A 261 -6.20 -4.32 -3.07
C ASP A 261 -4.67 -4.22 -2.97
N CYS A 262 -4.20 -3.62 -1.90
CA CYS A 262 -2.78 -3.35 -1.69
C CYS A 262 -1.96 -4.64 -1.55
N PHE A 263 -2.54 -5.70 -0.97
CA PHE A 263 -1.85 -6.96 -0.80
C PHE A 263 -1.63 -7.64 -2.15
N THR A 264 -2.69 -7.81 -2.94
CA THR A 264 -2.63 -8.44 -4.25
C THR A 264 -1.79 -7.64 -5.25
N SER A 265 -1.82 -6.30 -5.14
CA SER A 265 -0.99 -5.38 -5.93
C SER A 265 0.46 -5.26 -5.43
N SER A 266 0.83 -5.99 -4.36
CA SER A 266 2.13 -5.88 -3.69
C SER A 266 2.53 -4.43 -3.38
N MET A 267 1.57 -3.66 -2.84
CA MET A 267 1.73 -2.25 -2.53
C MET A 267 2.08 -2.05 -1.04
N HIS A 268 3.38 -1.92 -0.73
CA HIS A 268 3.93 -1.80 0.63
C HIS A 268 4.65 -0.48 0.85
N THR A 269 4.07 0.60 0.39
CA THR A 269 4.68 1.93 0.52
C THR A 269 3.94 2.80 1.51
N ASN A 270 4.69 3.65 2.23
CA ASN A 270 4.13 4.74 3.02
C ASN A 270 4.12 6.06 2.22
N THR A 271 4.89 6.14 1.14
CA THR A 271 4.91 7.28 0.23
C THR A 271 4.11 6.90 -1.00
N LEU A 272 2.87 7.37 -1.09
CA LEU A 272 1.98 7.13 -2.21
C LEU A 272 1.49 8.45 -2.78
N ILE A 273 1.69 8.64 -4.08
CA ILE A 273 1.29 9.84 -4.81
C ILE A 273 0.45 9.42 -6.01
N SER A 274 -0.78 9.89 -6.08
CA SER A 274 -1.62 9.73 -7.28
C SER A 274 -1.04 10.56 -8.41
N LEU A 275 -0.71 9.94 -9.52
CA LEU A 275 -0.27 10.61 -10.75
C LEU A 275 -1.46 11.02 -11.60
N ASP A 276 -2.43 10.13 -11.72
CA ASP A 276 -3.72 10.30 -12.38
C ASP A 276 -4.78 9.41 -11.66
N ASP A 277 -5.93 9.18 -12.28
CA ASP A 277 -7.00 8.37 -11.66
C ASP A 277 -6.63 6.86 -11.59
N ASP A 278 -5.72 6.39 -12.45
CA ASP A 278 -5.44 4.96 -12.66
C ASP A 278 -3.96 4.62 -12.43
N SER A 279 -3.16 5.54 -11.91
CA SER A 279 -1.74 5.29 -11.66
C SER A 279 -1.19 6.02 -10.43
N TYR A 280 -0.26 5.34 -9.77
CA TYR A 280 0.32 5.76 -8.51
C TYR A 280 1.83 5.61 -8.53
N PHE A 281 2.51 6.57 -7.92
CA PHE A 281 3.94 6.52 -7.64
C PHE A 281 4.15 6.26 -6.16
N GLY A 282 5.19 5.49 -5.83
CA GLY A 282 5.63 5.33 -4.45
C GLY A 282 7.11 4.95 -4.36
N ILE A 283 7.57 4.85 -3.12
CA ILE A 283 8.92 4.42 -2.80
C ILE A 283 8.87 3.14 -1.98
N GLU A 284 9.46 2.07 -2.49
CA GLU A 284 9.60 0.80 -1.77
C GLU A 284 11.05 0.40 -1.67
N SER A 285 11.52 0.14 -0.46
CA SER A 285 12.91 -0.22 -0.21
C SER A 285 13.91 0.74 -0.88
N GLY A 286 13.57 2.05 -0.88
CA GLY A 286 14.39 3.11 -1.48
C GLY A 286 14.39 3.16 -3.00
N ARG A 287 13.51 2.42 -3.66
CA ARG A 287 13.36 2.42 -5.12
C ARG A 287 12.04 3.03 -5.54
N PRO A 288 12.01 3.81 -6.63
CA PRO A 288 10.77 4.32 -7.17
C PRO A 288 9.98 3.19 -7.82
N VAL A 289 8.70 3.15 -7.54
CA VAL A 289 7.76 2.14 -8.05
C VAL A 289 6.53 2.82 -8.60
N LEU A 290 6.00 2.28 -9.68
CA LEU A 290 4.72 2.67 -10.26
C LEU A 290 3.73 1.54 -10.15
N TRP A 291 2.50 1.86 -9.80
CA TRP A 291 1.35 0.97 -9.93
C TRP A 291 0.40 1.56 -10.97
N SER A 292 -0.07 0.71 -11.87
CA SER A 292 -1.05 1.08 -12.89
C SER A 292 -2.07 -0.02 -13.06
N LEU A 293 -3.28 0.33 -13.48
CA LEU A 293 -4.26 -0.67 -13.86
C LEU A 293 -3.69 -1.58 -14.95
N PRO A 294 -3.86 -2.90 -14.82
CA PRO A 294 -3.41 -3.85 -15.83
C PRO A 294 -4.13 -3.61 -17.16
N ASP A 295 -3.50 -3.98 -18.24
CA ASP A 295 -4.09 -3.92 -19.58
C ASP A 295 -5.20 -4.97 -19.85
N GLY A 296 -5.66 -5.67 -18.80
CA GLY A 296 -6.65 -6.73 -18.86
C GLY A 296 -6.07 -8.12 -19.08
N SER A 297 -4.74 -8.27 -19.00
CA SER A 297 -4.06 -9.56 -19.22
C SER A 297 -4.00 -10.44 -17.96
N SER A 298 -4.19 -9.88 -16.77
CA SER A 298 -4.10 -10.62 -15.51
C SER A 298 -5.46 -11.15 -15.06
N VAL A 299 -5.47 -12.42 -14.65
CA VAL A 299 -6.63 -13.07 -14.03
C VAL A 299 -6.44 -13.06 -12.51
N VAL A 300 -7.40 -12.53 -11.76
CA VAL A 300 -7.38 -12.55 -10.30
C VAL A 300 -8.10 -13.79 -9.79
N LEU A 301 -7.39 -14.65 -9.06
CA LEU A 301 -7.93 -15.81 -8.36
C LEU A 301 -8.21 -15.46 -6.91
N THR A 302 -9.34 -15.89 -6.38
CA THR A 302 -9.74 -15.67 -5.00
C THR A 302 -9.32 -16.85 -4.11
N LEU A 303 -8.67 -16.56 -3.00
CA LEU A 303 -8.35 -17.53 -1.95
C LEU A 303 -9.12 -17.17 -0.68
N ALA A 304 -10.05 -18.05 -0.29
CA ALA A 304 -10.72 -17.91 1.00
C ALA A 304 -9.89 -18.55 2.12
N ALA A 305 -9.63 -17.79 3.16
CA ALA A 305 -8.89 -18.22 4.33
C ALA A 305 -9.67 -17.89 5.60
N TYR A 306 -9.33 -18.57 6.69
CA TYR A 306 -9.74 -18.18 8.04
C TYR A 306 -8.49 -18.13 8.91
N ASN A 307 -8.03 -16.93 9.26
CA ASN A 307 -6.79 -16.66 9.94
C ASN A 307 -5.57 -17.18 9.15
N ALA A 308 -5.41 -16.63 7.95
CA ALA A 308 -4.31 -16.97 7.04
C ALA A 308 -2.95 -16.81 7.75
N ASN A 309 -2.10 -17.82 7.66
CA ASN A 309 -0.81 -17.76 8.32
C ASN A 309 0.20 -16.91 7.54
N TYR A 310 1.08 -16.24 8.26
CA TYR A 310 2.07 -15.31 7.69
C TYR A 310 2.96 -15.97 6.60
N PRO A 311 3.47 -17.21 6.75
CA PRO A 311 4.22 -17.86 5.68
C PRO A 311 3.45 -18.02 4.35
N LEU A 312 2.17 -18.35 4.41
CA LEU A 312 1.32 -18.44 3.21
C LEU A 312 1.18 -17.07 2.55
N LEU A 313 0.91 -16.03 3.35
CA LEU A 313 0.79 -14.67 2.84
C LEU A 313 2.08 -14.20 2.16
N CYS A 314 3.26 -14.48 2.74
CA CYS A 314 4.54 -14.16 2.10
C CYS A 314 4.75 -14.87 0.75
N LEU A 315 4.34 -16.15 0.65
CA LEU A 315 4.45 -16.90 -0.61
C LEU A 315 3.51 -16.33 -1.68
N ILE A 316 2.28 -15.97 -1.30
CA ILE A 316 1.31 -15.36 -2.22
C ILE A 316 1.83 -13.99 -2.69
N GLU A 317 2.36 -13.20 -1.78
CA GLU A 317 2.95 -11.89 -2.10
C GLU A 317 4.11 -12.04 -3.08
N GLU A 318 5.04 -12.96 -2.82
CA GLU A 318 6.16 -13.25 -3.73
C GLU A 318 5.66 -13.72 -5.11
N TYR A 319 4.65 -14.59 -5.14
CA TYR A 319 4.02 -15.03 -6.37
C TYR A 319 3.38 -13.85 -7.13
N ASN A 320 2.58 -13.04 -6.46
CA ASN A 320 1.91 -11.88 -7.06
C ASN A 320 2.91 -10.85 -7.61
N ALA A 321 4.05 -10.66 -6.94
CA ALA A 321 5.09 -9.75 -7.39
C ALA A 321 5.80 -10.23 -8.68
N GLN A 322 5.85 -11.54 -8.93
CA GLN A 322 6.55 -12.14 -10.07
C GLN A 322 5.61 -12.54 -11.21
N SER A 323 4.35 -12.83 -10.91
CA SER A 323 3.39 -13.32 -11.90
C SER A 323 2.87 -12.20 -12.79
N THR A 324 2.83 -12.47 -14.09
CA THR A 324 2.27 -11.57 -15.12
C THR A 324 0.91 -12.03 -15.64
N GLY A 325 0.48 -13.26 -15.33
CA GLY A 325 -0.76 -13.83 -15.87
C GLY A 325 -1.85 -14.05 -14.84
N TYR A 326 -1.47 -14.37 -13.61
CA TYR A 326 -2.40 -14.63 -12.52
C TYR A 326 -1.98 -13.87 -11.26
N LYS A 327 -2.97 -13.43 -10.50
CA LYS A 327 -2.78 -12.83 -9.17
C LYS A 327 -3.68 -13.56 -8.18
N ILE A 328 -3.28 -13.66 -6.94
CA ILE A 328 -4.07 -14.29 -5.88
C ILE A 328 -4.51 -13.22 -4.90
N SER A 329 -5.82 -12.98 -4.82
CA SER A 329 -6.44 -12.12 -3.81
C SER A 329 -6.92 -12.96 -2.63
N VAL A 330 -6.60 -12.53 -1.42
CA VAL A 330 -6.91 -13.25 -0.18
C VAL A 330 -8.09 -12.61 0.52
N ILE A 331 -9.13 -13.40 0.77
CA ILE A 331 -10.26 -13.02 1.63
C ILE A 331 -10.06 -13.73 2.96
N ASP A 332 -9.55 -13.02 3.97
CA ASP A 332 -9.38 -13.59 5.32
C ASP A 332 -10.63 -13.34 6.16
N TYR A 333 -11.42 -14.37 6.33
CA TYR A 333 -12.66 -14.32 7.09
C TYR A 333 -12.47 -14.07 8.59
N ALA A 334 -11.23 -14.17 9.12
CA ALA A 334 -10.96 -13.78 10.51
C ALA A 334 -11.17 -12.25 10.74
N GLU A 335 -11.12 -11.44 9.69
CA GLU A 335 -11.43 -10.00 9.78
C GLU A 335 -12.87 -9.72 10.24
N PHE A 336 -13.77 -10.68 10.03
CA PHE A 336 -15.17 -10.57 10.48
C PHE A 336 -15.39 -10.99 11.95
N ASP A 337 -14.35 -11.47 12.66
CA ASP A 337 -14.46 -11.91 14.05
C ASP A 337 -14.62 -10.76 15.06
N ALA A 338 -14.43 -9.51 14.66
CA ALA A 338 -14.60 -8.34 15.54
C ALA A 338 -15.99 -8.23 16.21
N GLN A 339 -16.98 -8.99 15.70
CA GLN A 339 -18.33 -9.07 16.26
C GLN A 339 -18.56 -10.25 17.21
N GLY A 340 -17.54 -11.09 17.47
CA GLY A 340 -17.65 -12.24 18.36
C GLY A 340 -16.86 -13.47 17.89
N VAL A 341 -16.61 -14.40 18.79
CA VAL A 341 -15.81 -15.60 18.53
C VAL A 341 -16.40 -16.40 17.37
N ALA A 342 -15.58 -16.71 16.36
CA ALA A 342 -15.90 -17.49 15.18
C ALA A 342 -16.98 -16.91 14.25
N ALA A 343 -17.24 -15.59 14.28
CA ALA A 343 -18.17 -14.93 13.36
C ALA A 343 -17.70 -15.11 11.91
N GLY A 344 -16.41 -14.96 11.63
CA GLY A 344 -15.83 -15.14 10.31
C GLY A 344 -16.00 -16.56 9.76
N MET A 345 -15.80 -17.59 10.57
CA MET A 345 -16.08 -18.98 10.14
C MET A 345 -17.55 -19.20 9.79
N THR A 346 -18.46 -18.64 10.60
CA THR A 346 -19.91 -18.71 10.31
C THR A 346 -20.24 -17.97 9.02
N ARG A 347 -19.59 -16.82 8.82
CA ARG A 347 -19.76 -16.03 7.61
C ARG A 347 -19.28 -16.78 6.37
N LEU A 348 -18.07 -17.37 6.37
CA LEU A 348 -17.57 -18.17 5.24
C LEU A 348 -18.53 -19.30 4.89
N GLN A 349 -19.09 -20.01 5.89
CA GLN A 349 -20.06 -21.07 5.64
C GLN A 349 -21.36 -20.53 5.03
N ALA A 350 -21.82 -19.37 5.46
CA ALA A 350 -23.01 -18.72 4.93
C ALA A 350 -22.80 -18.27 3.48
N ASP A 351 -21.65 -17.69 3.16
CA ASP A 351 -21.31 -17.24 1.81
C ASP A 351 -21.21 -18.41 0.83
N ILE A 352 -20.56 -19.53 1.24
CA ILE A 352 -20.54 -20.77 0.47
C ILE A 352 -21.97 -21.30 0.25
N ALA A 353 -22.81 -21.30 1.29
CA ALA A 353 -24.18 -21.75 1.17
C ALA A 353 -25.04 -20.83 0.26
N ALA A 354 -24.68 -19.56 0.17
CA ALA A 354 -25.28 -18.57 -0.74
C ALA A 354 -24.78 -18.71 -2.19
N GLY A 355 -23.78 -19.57 -2.44
CA GLY A 355 -23.25 -19.85 -3.78
C GLY A 355 -21.90 -19.22 -4.08
N PHE A 356 -21.28 -18.53 -3.12
CA PHE A 356 -19.89 -18.06 -3.29
C PHE A 356 -18.94 -19.26 -3.31
N ALA A 357 -18.20 -19.42 -4.39
CA ALA A 357 -17.18 -20.43 -4.53
C ALA A 357 -15.85 -19.77 -4.90
N PRO A 358 -14.96 -19.52 -3.94
CA PRO A 358 -13.63 -19.02 -4.22
C PRO A 358 -12.85 -20.02 -5.07
N ASP A 359 -11.88 -19.54 -5.84
CA ASP A 359 -11.04 -20.40 -6.67
C ASP A 359 -10.15 -21.33 -5.83
N MET A 360 -9.80 -20.92 -4.62
CA MET A 360 -8.95 -21.67 -3.71
C MET A 360 -9.40 -21.51 -2.24
N TYR A 361 -9.02 -22.49 -1.41
CA TYR A 361 -9.20 -22.45 0.04
C TYR A 361 -7.88 -22.66 0.77
N ASP A 362 -7.58 -21.83 1.77
CA ASP A 362 -6.61 -22.19 2.82
C ASP A 362 -7.30 -23.14 3.81
N LEU A 363 -6.95 -24.41 3.75
CA LEU A 363 -7.58 -25.45 4.54
C LEU A 363 -7.00 -25.61 5.95
N ALA A 364 -6.03 -24.79 6.36
CA ALA A 364 -5.33 -24.93 7.64
C ALA A 364 -6.28 -24.96 8.86
N ASN A 365 -7.33 -24.14 8.81
CA ASN A 365 -8.33 -24.01 9.88
C ASN A 365 -9.75 -24.42 9.43
N LEU A 366 -9.88 -25.04 8.26
CA LEU A 366 -11.17 -25.42 7.68
C LEU A 366 -11.42 -26.94 7.82
N PRO A 367 -12.70 -27.38 7.86
CA PRO A 367 -13.06 -28.78 8.01
C PRO A 367 -12.97 -29.54 6.67
N VAL A 368 -11.75 -29.90 6.25
CA VAL A 368 -11.41 -30.51 4.96
C VAL A 368 -12.37 -31.63 4.55
N GLU A 369 -12.59 -32.61 5.44
CA GLU A 369 -13.48 -33.77 5.12
C GLU A 369 -14.92 -33.33 4.78
N LYS A 370 -15.41 -32.25 5.37
CA LYS A 370 -16.74 -31.72 5.04
C LYS A 370 -16.75 -31.10 3.66
N TYR A 371 -15.67 -30.39 3.29
CA TYR A 371 -15.54 -29.74 2.00
C TYR A 371 -15.42 -30.75 0.87
N VAL A 372 -14.61 -31.80 1.05
CA VAL A 372 -14.53 -32.94 0.13
C VAL A 372 -15.92 -33.59 -0.08
N LYS A 373 -16.61 -33.93 1.02
CA LYS A 373 -17.95 -34.58 0.95
C LYS A 373 -19.01 -33.67 0.33
N ALA A 374 -18.87 -32.37 0.45
CA ALA A 374 -19.78 -31.39 -0.16
C ALA A 374 -19.46 -31.12 -1.64
N GLY A 375 -18.37 -31.69 -2.19
CA GLY A 375 -17.94 -31.42 -3.56
C GLY A 375 -17.44 -30.01 -3.80
N LEU A 376 -16.88 -29.38 -2.76
CA LEU A 376 -16.31 -28.03 -2.82
C LEU A 376 -14.84 -28.02 -3.23
N LEU A 377 -14.19 -29.18 -3.24
CA LEU A 377 -12.79 -29.34 -3.63
C LEU A 377 -12.71 -30.31 -4.80
N ASP A 378 -11.97 -29.91 -5.81
CA ASP A 378 -11.70 -30.74 -6.97
C ASP A 378 -10.60 -31.76 -6.67
N GLU A 379 -10.65 -32.90 -7.37
CA GLU A 379 -9.62 -33.93 -7.30
C GLU A 379 -8.37 -33.47 -8.08
N LEU A 380 -7.23 -33.42 -7.39
CA LEU A 380 -6.01 -32.81 -7.91
C LEU A 380 -5.01 -33.83 -8.53
N SER A 381 -5.20 -35.16 -8.34
CA SER A 381 -4.24 -36.16 -8.84
C SER A 381 -3.93 -36.03 -10.34
N PRO A 382 -4.88 -35.65 -11.23
CA PRO A 382 -4.60 -35.48 -12.64
C PRO A 382 -3.53 -34.40 -12.93
N TRP A 383 -3.38 -33.41 -12.05
CA TRP A 383 -2.43 -32.29 -12.21
C TRP A 383 -1.01 -32.63 -11.77
N PHE A 384 -0.79 -33.83 -11.16
CA PHE A 384 0.50 -34.30 -10.64
C PHE A 384 0.94 -35.62 -11.33
N GLY A 385 0.56 -35.79 -12.59
CA GLY A 385 0.87 -36.98 -13.38
C GLY A 385 2.31 -37.04 -13.91
N GLU A 386 2.66 -38.17 -14.56
CA GLU A 386 3.92 -38.28 -15.31
C GLU A 386 3.92 -37.30 -16.49
N GLY A 387 4.93 -36.42 -16.51
CA GLY A 387 5.09 -35.41 -17.56
C GLY A 387 4.59 -34.02 -17.21
N GLU A 388 3.95 -33.85 -16.06
CA GLU A 388 3.61 -32.55 -15.51
C GLU A 388 4.84 -31.92 -14.84
N GLU A 389 4.81 -30.60 -14.68
CA GLU A 389 5.94 -29.81 -14.11
C GLU A 389 6.24 -30.22 -12.66
N VAL A 390 5.20 -30.58 -11.90
CA VAL A 390 5.30 -31.11 -10.54
C VAL A 390 4.63 -32.48 -10.48
N SER A 391 5.32 -33.47 -9.92
CA SER A 391 4.80 -34.82 -9.74
C SER A 391 4.58 -35.17 -8.27
N LEU A 392 3.72 -36.15 -7.99
CA LEU A 392 3.57 -36.66 -6.61
C LEU A 392 4.86 -37.25 -6.05
N ALA A 393 5.83 -37.64 -6.90
CA ALA A 393 7.13 -38.13 -6.48
C ALA A 393 8.04 -37.03 -5.92
N ASP A 394 7.75 -35.77 -6.19
CA ASP A 394 8.47 -34.61 -5.66
C ASP A 394 8.10 -34.33 -4.19
N PHE A 395 6.97 -34.87 -3.72
CA PHE A 395 6.55 -34.76 -2.33
C PHE A 395 7.17 -35.85 -1.46
N VAL A 396 7.32 -35.54 -0.17
CA VAL A 396 7.68 -36.57 0.82
C VAL A 396 6.60 -37.66 0.81
N PRO A 397 6.94 -38.95 0.57
CA PRO A 397 5.94 -40.00 0.36
C PRO A 397 4.93 -40.19 1.50
N GLY A 398 5.33 -39.87 2.74
CA GLY A 398 4.46 -39.87 3.91
C GLY A 398 3.44 -38.74 3.88
N ALA A 399 3.87 -37.53 3.47
CA ALA A 399 3.00 -36.37 3.32
C ALA A 399 2.01 -36.57 2.19
N ALA A 400 2.45 -37.01 0.99
CA ALA A 400 1.58 -37.28 -0.13
C ALA A 400 0.46 -38.28 0.24
N ARG A 401 0.79 -39.35 0.96
CA ARG A 401 -0.23 -40.30 1.46
C ARG A 401 -1.15 -39.73 2.51
N ALA A 402 -0.68 -38.81 3.37
CA ALA A 402 -1.51 -38.16 4.38
C ALA A 402 -2.48 -37.13 3.80
N MET A 403 -2.16 -36.56 2.62
CA MET A 403 -3.03 -35.62 1.91
C MET A 403 -4.11 -36.34 1.07
N ALA A 404 -3.95 -37.66 0.78
CA ALA A 404 -4.92 -38.41 0.02
C ALA A 404 -6.08 -38.88 0.94
N ALA A 405 -7.31 -38.66 0.48
CA ALA A 405 -8.53 -39.22 1.05
C ALA A 405 -9.06 -40.29 0.09
N ASP A 406 -9.22 -41.53 0.59
CA ASP A 406 -9.67 -42.70 -0.21
C ASP A 406 -8.82 -42.94 -1.48
N GLY A 407 -7.59 -42.48 -1.53
CA GLY A 407 -6.66 -42.59 -2.65
C GLY A 407 -6.69 -41.43 -3.65
N GLU A 408 -7.54 -40.45 -3.43
CA GLU A 408 -7.68 -39.24 -4.24
C GLU A 408 -7.08 -38.03 -3.50
N LEU A 409 -6.44 -37.12 -4.23
CA LEU A 409 -5.78 -35.95 -3.70
C LEU A 409 -6.67 -34.70 -3.87
N TYR A 410 -7.11 -34.11 -2.78
CA TYR A 410 -7.98 -32.92 -2.79
C TYR A 410 -7.30 -31.64 -2.31
N TYR A 411 -6.09 -31.75 -1.74
CA TYR A 411 -5.31 -30.61 -1.26
C TYR A 411 -3.83 -30.93 -1.22
N ILE A 412 -3.03 -29.88 -1.22
CA ILE A 412 -1.58 -29.95 -1.02
C ILE A 412 -1.19 -29.15 0.19
N THR A 413 -0.05 -29.50 0.84
CA THR A 413 0.54 -28.71 1.90
C THR A 413 2.00 -28.40 1.57
N PRO A 414 2.41 -27.12 1.64
CA PRO A 414 3.81 -26.75 1.42
C PRO A 414 4.72 -27.15 2.59
N SER A 415 4.14 -27.45 3.77
CA SER A 415 4.88 -27.81 4.96
C SER A 415 4.10 -28.80 5.84
N PHE A 416 4.80 -29.59 6.65
CA PHE A 416 4.20 -30.46 7.65
C PHE A 416 5.08 -30.52 8.91
N SER A 417 4.46 -30.79 10.05
CA SER A 417 5.14 -31.00 11.33
C SER A 417 4.92 -32.40 11.83
N LEU A 418 5.98 -33.02 12.37
CA LEU A 418 5.90 -34.31 13.03
C LEU A 418 5.80 -34.12 14.54
N LEU A 419 4.70 -34.57 15.12
CA LEU A 419 4.54 -34.62 16.57
C LEU A 419 5.04 -36.01 17.05
N LEU A 420 6.21 -36.04 17.67
CA LEU A 420 6.75 -37.26 18.26
C LEU A 420 6.42 -37.33 19.75
N MET A 421 5.69 -38.37 20.16
CA MET A 421 5.53 -38.69 21.56
C MET A 421 6.57 -39.77 21.94
N ALA A 422 7.50 -39.42 22.82
CA ALA A 422 8.38 -40.41 23.44
C ALA A 422 7.67 -40.95 24.68
N ALA A 423 7.43 -42.27 24.72
CA ALA A 423 7.05 -42.95 25.98
C ALA A 423 8.30 -43.12 26.84
N PRO A 424 8.20 -43.00 28.19
CA PRO A 424 9.30 -43.22 29.10
C PRO A 424 9.77 -44.65 29.10
#